data_de0b6c0989f20651f9d278d20af78eea
#
_entry.id   de0b6c0989f20651f9d278d20af78eea
#
_cell.length_a   1.000
_cell.length_b   1.000
_cell.length_c   1.000
_cell.angle_alpha   90.00
_cell.angle_beta   90.00
_cell.angle_gamma   90.00
#
_symmetry.space_group_name_H-M   'P 1'
#
loop_
_entity.id
_entity.type
_entity.pdbx_description
1 polymer ?
#
loop_
_entity_poly.entity_id
_entity_poly.type
_entity_poly.pdbx_seq_one_letter_code
_entity_poly.pdbx_strand_id
1 'polypeptide(L)'
;MSEIKEYKQPTNKIEKGLLYLQHYGVKKTVAKTIRKMMGHDQEHYSYRQFLKENPVSEQELENQRQTVFAYNPVISIVIPLYNTKEKFLTELIHSFTDQTYPHWQLCLGDGSPKEGLYDIIKAATGGKWDERIVYKKLTDNTGIAGNTNAAMELATGDYIGFTDHDDLITPDAMYYIAEALNKDRTIEAIYSDEDKIDMEGKEYFLPHFKSDFNIDLLCSHNYITHLFVVRADIAKASGGILSEFDGAQDHDFDLRVLEKCTNIYHIPRVLYHWRCHPDSTADHPEAKMYAYENGRRAVENHYKRLGIPARVELDTHLGYYRTIYEWPDTPLLSIIIPNMNHVEDLKECIDSIVEKTTYPNYEFIIVENNSADEKLPGYYQELERRNDISARVCDFTKAHPDTKGTFNFSALINYGVRQALGEYLLLLNNDTRMINGDAISEMMGFIRREDVGAVGARLYYGNNTVQHAGLIIGLGGVANSQFLGSGREQVGYFYRSTCVQDLSAVTGACLLTKRSAFNTVGGFDEGLAVAFNDVDYCLKLRAKDLLCVYTPFSEWYHLESVSRGLDHEDPDKKARMDAETKYFMTKWKDTYSKGDPYYNPNLSLTKFDYSFKSKE
;
A
#
# COMPACT_ATOMS: atom_id res chain seq x y z
N MET A 1 -19.09 31.34 -30.87
CA MET A 1 -19.72 30.09 -31.29
C MET A 1 -18.66 29.29 -32.01
N SER A 2 -17.95 28.43 -31.30
CA SER A 2 -16.97 27.49 -31.82
C SER A 2 -17.65 26.13 -31.91
N GLU A 3 -17.67 25.56 -33.12
CA GLU A 3 -18.27 24.27 -33.42
C GLU A 3 -17.72 23.17 -32.52
N ILE A 4 -18.61 22.52 -31.75
CA ILE A 4 -18.34 21.28 -31.06
C ILE A 4 -18.26 20.19 -32.11
N LYS A 5 -17.07 19.74 -32.48
CA LYS A 5 -16.88 18.55 -33.32
C LYS A 5 -17.38 17.32 -32.56
N GLU A 6 -18.43 16.69 -33.07
CA GLU A 6 -18.88 15.37 -32.62
C GLU A 6 -17.72 14.36 -32.67
N TYR A 7 -17.42 13.80 -31.49
CA TYR A 7 -16.36 12.80 -31.32
C TYR A 7 -16.89 11.43 -31.76
N LYS A 8 -16.47 10.96 -32.94
CA LYS A 8 -16.74 9.58 -33.36
C LYS A 8 -15.84 8.61 -32.58
N GLN A 9 -16.47 7.70 -31.87
CA GLN A 9 -15.75 6.64 -31.17
C GLN A 9 -15.02 5.70 -32.14
N PRO A 10 -13.76 5.31 -31.83
CA PRO A 10 -13.00 4.39 -32.68
C PRO A 10 -13.58 2.98 -32.62
N THR A 11 -13.88 2.42 -33.78
CA THR A 11 -14.57 1.13 -33.94
C THR A 11 -13.63 -0.07 -34.04
N ASN A 12 -12.32 0.13 -34.22
CA ASN A 12 -11.34 -0.95 -34.33
C ASN A 12 -10.00 -0.64 -33.62
N LYS A 13 -9.16 -1.69 -33.44
CA LYS A 13 -7.85 -1.60 -32.75
C LYS A 13 -6.87 -0.61 -33.41
N ILE A 14 -6.98 -0.39 -34.73
CA ILE A 14 -6.09 0.50 -35.49
C ILE A 14 -6.47 1.95 -35.21
N GLU A 15 -7.76 2.28 -35.23
CA GLU A 15 -8.26 3.62 -34.88
C GLU A 15 -7.95 3.99 -33.43
N LYS A 16 -8.10 3.05 -32.51
CA LYS A 16 -7.69 3.22 -31.08
C LYS A 16 -6.18 3.50 -30.95
N GLY A 17 -5.35 2.81 -31.74
CA GLY A 17 -3.91 3.03 -31.79
C GLY A 17 -3.53 4.39 -32.37
N LEU A 18 -4.23 4.85 -33.41
CA LEU A 18 -4.02 6.16 -34.06
C LEU A 18 -4.43 7.32 -33.13
N LEU A 19 -5.54 7.21 -32.42
CA LEU A 19 -5.99 8.20 -31.44
C LEU A 19 -5.02 8.32 -30.27
N TYR A 20 -4.52 7.19 -29.77
CA TYR A 20 -3.50 7.17 -28.72
C TYR A 20 -2.18 7.81 -29.20
N LEU A 21 -1.81 7.56 -30.48
CA LEU A 21 -0.65 8.16 -31.13
C LEU A 21 -0.79 9.68 -31.26
N GLN A 22 -1.98 10.17 -31.58
CA GLN A 22 -2.28 11.61 -31.67
C GLN A 22 -2.25 12.31 -30.31
N HIS A 23 -2.73 11.64 -29.26
CA HIS A 23 -2.81 12.25 -27.91
C HIS A 23 -1.48 12.20 -27.14
N TYR A 24 -0.74 11.09 -27.25
CA TYR A 24 0.42 10.80 -26.41
C TYR A 24 1.77 10.74 -27.12
N GLY A 25 1.76 10.87 -28.47
CA GLY A 25 2.94 10.88 -29.33
C GLY A 25 3.58 9.50 -29.55
N VAL A 26 4.44 9.41 -30.57
CA VAL A 26 5.04 8.16 -31.06
C VAL A 26 5.80 7.39 -29.95
N LYS A 27 6.58 8.09 -29.10
CA LYS A 27 7.39 7.44 -28.05
C LYS A 27 6.53 6.73 -27.00
N LYS A 28 5.43 7.35 -26.53
CA LYS A 28 4.54 6.74 -25.55
C LYS A 28 3.70 5.60 -26.14
N THR A 29 3.29 5.74 -27.40
CA THR A 29 2.52 4.71 -28.13
C THR A 29 3.38 3.48 -28.40
N VAL A 30 4.62 3.66 -28.86
CA VAL A 30 5.58 2.56 -29.07
C VAL A 30 5.93 1.91 -27.74
N ALA A 31 6.17 2.67 -26.68
CA ALA A 31 6.43 2.13 -25.34
C ALA A 31 5.23 1.34 -24.78
N LYS A 32 3.98 1.82 -25.00
CA LYS A 32 2.77 1.08 -24.60
C LYS A 32 2.58 -0.20 -25.41
N THR A 33 2.85 -0.15 -26.71
CA THR A 33 2.76 -1.32 -27.59
C THR A 33 3.82 -2.36 -27.25
N ILE A 34 5.05 -1.91 -26.94
CA ILE A 34 6.15 -2.78 -26.51
C ILE A 34 5.87 -3.35 -25.11
N ARG A 35 5.35 -2.55 -24.18
CA ARG A 35 4.89 -3.03 -22.85
C ARG A 35 3.76 -4.04 -22.97
N LYS A 36 2.80 -3.82 -23.86
CA LYS A 36 1.72 -4.76 -24.13
C LYS A 36 2.22 -6.06 -24.78
N MET A 37 3.24 -5.98 -25.64
CA MET A 37 3.84 -7.16 -26.27
C MET A 37 4.84 -7.92 -25.38
N MET A 38 5.59 -7.23 -24.53
CA MET A 38 6.61 -7.85 -23.68
C MET A 38 6.19 -8.05 -22.21
N GLY A 39 5.44 -7.12 -21.63
CA GLY A 39 5.07 -7.18 -20.22
C GLY A 39 3.88 -8.07 -19.94
N HIS A 40 2.83 -7.93 -20.73
CA HIS A 40 1.60 -8.68 -20.49
C HIS A 40 1.79 -10.19 -20.74
N ASP A 41 2.48 -10.56 -21.80
CA ASP A 41 2.69 -11.99 -22.10
C ASP A 41 3.66 -12.69 -21.12
N GLN A 42 4.67 -11.99 -20.60
CA GLN A 42 5.57 -12.54 -19.58
C GLN A 42 4.89 -12.64 -18.21
N GLU A 43 4.08 -11.66 -17.84
CA GLU A 43 3.33 -11.66 -16.59
C GLU A 43 2.25 -12.76 -16.59
N HIS A 44 1.49 -12.90 -17.68
CA HIS A 44 0.54 -13.99 -17.90
C HIS A 44 1.22 -15.38 -17.86
N TYR A 45 2.37 -15.52 -18.49
CA TYR A 45 3.10 -16.78 -18.48
C TYR A 45 3.60 -17.10 -17.07
N SER A 46 4.12 -16.12 -16.35
CA SER A 46 4.60 -16.23 -14.98
C SER A 46 3.48 -16.63 -14.02
N TYR A 47 2.29 -16.01 -14.14
CA TYR A 47 1.14 -16.35 -13.31
C TYR A 47 0.56 -17.74 -13.62
N ARG A 48 0.48 -18.11 -14.90
CA ARG A 48 0.10 -19.47 -15.31
C ARG A 48 1.05 -20.53 -14.75
N GLN A 49 2.34 -20.23 -14.67
CA GLN A 49 3.32 -21.11 -14.05
C GLN A 49 3.10 -21.18 -12.53
N PHE A 50 2.88 -20.04 -11.88
CA PHE A 50 2.56 -19.98 -10.45
C PHE A 50 1.33 -20.83 -10.10
N LEU A 51 0.25 -20.74 -10.88
CA LEU A 51 -0.95 -21.56 -10.68
C LEU A 51 -0.68 -23.07 -10.85
N LYS A 52 0.16 -23.45 -11.83
CA LYS A 52 0.54 -24.86 -12.00
C LYS A 52 1.38 -25.40 -10.83
N GLU A 53 2.19 -24.56 -10.22
CA GLU A 53 3.03 -24.91 -9.07
C GLU A 53 2.24 -24.91 -7.75
N ASN A 54 1.12 -24.19 -7.69
CA ASN A 54 0.26 -24.05 -6.50
C ASN A 54 -1.19 -24.46 -6.80
N PRO A 55 -1.45 -25.68 -7.31
CA PRO A 55 -2.81 -26.13 -7.57
C PRO A 55 -3.56 -26.38 -6.27
N VAL A 56 -4.85 -26.06 -6.24
CA VAL A 56 -5.76 -26.61 -5.22
C VAL A 56 -6.10 -28.04 -5.63
N SER A 57 -5.73 -29.02 -4.81
CA SER A 57 -5.97 -30.42 -5.14
C SER A 57 -7.36 -30.89 -4.70
N GLU A 58 -7.95 -31.84 -5.45
CA GLU A 58 -9.22 -32.46 -5.04
C GLU A 58 -9.14 -33.12 -3.65
N GLN A 59 -7.97 -33.65 -3.29
CA GLN A 59 -7.75 -34.23 -1.95
C GLN A 59 -7.83 -33.13 -0.86
N GLU A 60 -7.32 -31.94 -1.13
CA GLU A 60 -7.41 -30.80 -0.20
C GLU A 60 -8.86 -30.35 -0.05
N LEU A 61 -9.59 -30.20 -1.14
CA LEU A 61 -11.02 -29.86 -1.11
C LEU A 61 -11.85 -30.91 -0.36
N GLU A 62 -11.54 -32.20 -0.54
CA GLU A 62 -12.23 -33.26 0.20
C GLU A 62 -11.91 -33.23 1.70
N ASN A 63 -10.64 -32.97 2.06
CA ASN A 63 -10.26 -32.79 3.47
C ASN A 63 -10.99 -31.59 4.10
N GLN A 64 -11.15 -30.51 3.35
CA GLN A 64 -11.91 -29.34 3.80
C GLN A 64 -13.39 -29.67 4.05
N ARG A 65 -14.03 -30.44 3.17
CA ARG A 65 -15.44 -30.88 3.36
C ARG A 65 -15.61 -31.74 4.61
N GLN A 66 -14.59 -32.48 4.99
CA GLN A 66 -14.58 -33.33 6.20
C GLN A 66 -14.17 -32.57 7.47
N THR A 67 -13.71 -31.32 7.35
CA THR A 67 -13.28 -30.53 8.50
C THR A 67 -14.46 -30.14 9.37
N VAL A 68 -14.35 -30.45 10.67
CA VAL A 68 -15.34 -30.04 11.69
C VAL A 68 -14.79 -28.87 12.48
N PHE A 69 -15.35 -27.69 12.26
CA PHE A 69 -15.00 -26.51 13.03
C PHE A 69 -15.74 -26.46 14.37
N ALA A 70 -15.08 -25.90 15.38
CA ALA A 70 -15.70 -25.65 16.69
C ALA A 70 -16.69 -24.47 16.66
N TYR A 71 -16.50 -23.55 15.72
CA TYR A 71 -17.37 -22.43 15.40
C TYR A 71 -17.77 -22.49 13.92
N ASN A 72 -19.05 -22.46 13.66
CA ASN A 72 -19.61 -22.56 12.31
C ASN A 72 -20.36 -21.26 11.96
N PRO A 73 -19.62 -20.15 11.66
CA PRO A 73 -20.27 -18.89 11.28
C PRO A 73 -21.06 -19.06 9.99
N VAL A 74 -22.24 -18.48 9.91
CA VAL A 74 -22.97 -18.34 8.65
C VAL A 74 -22.46 -17.08 7.94
N ILE A 75 -21.99 -17.26 6.69
CA ILE A 75 -21.46 -16.17 5.87
C ILE A 75 -22.51 -15.84 4.81
N SER A 76 -23.14 -14.67 4.92
CA SER A 76 -24.10 -14.17 3.92
C SER A 76 -23.35 -13.39 2.84
N ILE A 77 -23.47 -13.82 1.59
CA ILE A 77 -22.92 -13.09 0.45
C ILE A 77 -24.05 -12.34 -0.25
N VAL A 78 -23.85 -11.05 -0.42
CA VAL A 78 -24.81 -10.09 -0.95
C VAL A 78 -24.46 -9.75 -2.40
N ILE A 79 -25.43 -9.93 -3.30
CA ILE A 79 -25.24 -9.73 -4.75
C ILE A 79 -26.41 -8.94 -5.34
N PRO A 80 -26.17 -7.76 -5.91
CA PRO A 80 -27.16 -7.07 -6.72
C PRO A 80 -27.24 -7.71 -8.11
N LEU A 81 -28.43 -8.06 -8.58
CA LEU A 81 -28.66 -8.56 -9.93
C LEU A 81 -29.30 -7.48 -10.79
N TYR A 82 -28.78 -7.29 -11.99
CA TYR A 82 -29.41 -6.43 -13.01
C TYR A 82 -29.07 -6.90 -14.42
N ASN A 83 -30.05 -7.40 -15.15
CA ASN A 83 -29.88 -7.94 -16.51
C ASN A 83 -28.75 -8.97 -16.62
N THR A 84 -28.54 -9.76 -15.56
CA THR A 84 -27.45 -10.74 -15.49
C THR A 84 -27.61 -11.79 -16.58
N LYS A 85 -26.52 -12.05 -17.30
CA LYS A 85 -26.49 -13.08 -18.36
C LYS A 85 -26.64 -14.47 -17.74
N GLU A 86 -27.45 -15.34 -18.35
CA GLU A 86 -27.69 -16.71 -17.88
C GLU A 86 -26.38 -17.47 -17.59
N LYS A 87 -25.40 -17.39 -18.50
CA LYS A 87 -24.11 -18.03 -18.30
C LYS A 87 -23.43 -17.59 -17.01
N PHE A 88 -23.35 -16.28 -16.76
CA PHE A 88 -22.63 -15.74 -15.59
C PHE A 88 -23.36 -16.10 -14.29
N LEU A 89 -24.70 -15.97 -14.28
CA LEU A 89 -25.50 -16.34 -13.12
C LEU A 89 -25.39 -17.84 -12.81
N THR A 90 -25.38 -18.69 -13.82
CA THR A 90 -25.19 -20.14 -13.65
C THR A 90 -23.83 -20.47 -13.08
N GLU A 91 -22.76 -19.89 -13.64
CA GLU A 91 -21.38 -20.09 -13.16
C GLU A 91 -21.21 -19.56 -11.72
N LEU A 92 -21.79 -18.41 -11.40
CA LEU A 92 -21.81 -17.84 -10.05
C LEU A 92 -22.51 -18.81 -9.06
N ILE A 93 -23.71 -19.30 -9.37
CA ILE A 93 -24.43 -20.24 -8.50
C ILE A 93 -23.61 -21.52 -8.28
N HIS A 94 -22.96 -22.05 -9.32
CA HIS A 94 -22.10 -23.21 -9.19
C HIS A 94 -20.90 -22.91 -8.27
N SER A 95 -20.28 -21.74 -8.35
CA SER A 95 -19.16 -21.38 -7.47
C SER A 95 -19.55 -21.37 -5.98
N PHE A 96 -20.84 -21.14 -5.67
CA PHE A 96 -21.38 -21.27 -4.30
C PHE A 96 -21.80 -22.70 -3.95
N THR A 97 -22.46 -23.42 -4.84
CA THR A 97 -22.89 -24.82 -4.55
C THR A 97 -21.69 -25.74 -4.38
N ASP A 98 -20.57 -25.44 -5.00
CA ASP A 98 -19.32 -26.20 -4.93
C ASP A 98 -18.44 -25.88 -3.71
N GLN A 99 -18.85 -24.91 -2.86
CA GLN A 99 -18.10 -24.54 -1.66
C GLN A 99 -17.88 -25.73 -0.73
N THR A 100 -16.64 -25.87 -0.25
CA THR A 100 -16.27 -26.93 0.71
C THR A 100 -16.81 -26.70 2.12
N TYR A 101 -17.09 -25.45 2.48
CA TYR A 101 -17.73 -25.06 3.74
C TYR A 101 -19.24 -24.85 3.52
N PRO A 102 -20.11 -25.55 4.27
CA PRO A 102 -21.55 -25.59 3.94
C PRO A 102 -22.38 -24.43 4.52
N HIS A 103 -21.87 -23.67 5.52
CA HIS A 103 -22.66 -22.66 6.24
C HIS A 103 -22.51 -21.27 5.59
N TRP A 104 -23.05 -21.14 4.39
CA TRP A 104 -23.16 -19.88 3.67
C TRP A 104 -24.63 -19.58 3.31
N GLN A 105 -24.90 -18.31 3.07
CA GLN A 105 -26.18 -17.83 2.56
C GLN A 105 -25.91 -16.92 1.38
N LEU A 106 -26.63 -17.08 0.27
CA LEU A 106 -26.54 -16.22 -0.90
C LEU A 106 -27.79 -15.34 -0.98
N CYS A 107 -27.59 -14.03 -0.86
CA CYS A 107 -28.66 -13.02 -0.82
C CYS A 107 -28.69 -12.26 -2.14
N LEU A 108 -29.71 -12.47 -2.95
CA LEU A 108 -29.83 -11.95 -4.32
C LEU A 108 -30.95 -10.91 -4.40
N GLY A 109 -30.59 -9.66 -4.70
CA GLY A 109 -31.51 -8.54 -4.93
C GLY A 109 -31.65 -8.24 -6.42
N ASP A 110 -32.74 -8.68 -7.05
CA ASP A 110 -32.94 -8.56 -8.50
C ASP A 110 -33.75 -7.33 -8.90
N GLY A 111 -33.05 -6.29 -9.39
CA GLY A 111 -33.63 -5.08 -9.99
C GLY A 111 -33.86 -5.16 -11.50
N SER A 112 -33.70 -6.34 -12.14
CA SER A 112 -33.90 -6.48 -13.60
C SER A 112 -35.35 -6.18 -14.01
N PRO A 113 -35.59 -5.53 -15.16
CA PRO A 113 -36.94 -5.28 -15.64
C PRO A 113 -37.65 -6.56 -16.15
N LYS A 114 -36.87 -7.57 -16.53
CA LYS A 114 -37.40 -8.85 -17.04
C LYS A 114 -37.40 -9.89 -15.93
N GLU A 115 -38.42 -10.76 -15.98
CA GLU A 115 -38.50 -11.99 -15.18
C GLU A 115 -37.57 -13.07 -15.77
N GLY A 116 -37.31 -14.13 -15.00
CA GLY A 116 -36.60 -15.33 -15.48
C GLY A 116 -35.33 -15.68 -14.74
N LEU A 117 -34.71 -14.76 -13.97
CA LEU A 117 -33.48 -15.05 -13.20
C LEU A 117 -33.75 -16.12 -12.12
N TYR A 118 -34.97 -16.14 -11.53
CA TYR A 118 -35.39 -17.20 -10.60
C TYR A 118 -35.29 -18.59 -11.21
N ASP A 119 -35.79 -18.76 -12.45
CA ASP A 119 -35.77 -20.06 -13.13
C ASP A 119 -34.34 -20.49 -13.50
N ILE A 120 -33.47 -19.55 -13.87
CA ILE A 120 -32.07 -19.82 -14.12
C ILE A 120 -31.37 -20.31 -12.83
N ILE A 121 -31.59 -19.64 -11.69
CA ILE A 121 -31.01 -20.04 -10.39
C ILE A 121 -31.49 -21.45 -10.03
N LYS A 122 -32.80 -21.72 -10.17
CA LYS A 122 -33.40 -23.04 -9.90
C LYS A 122 -32.85 -24.13 -10.82
N ALA A 123 -32.60 -23.82 -12.09
CA ALA A 123 -31.97 -24.75 -13.03
C ALA A 123 -30.52 -25.05 -12.65
N ALA A 124 -29.74 -24.03 -12.27
CA ALA A 124 -28.34 -24.15 -11.84
C ALA A 124 -28.20 -25.01 -10.56
N THR A 125 -29.23 -25.06 -9.70
CA THR A 125 -29.29 -25.94 -8.51
C THR A 125 -29.91 -27.32 -8.78
N GLY A 126 -29.88 -27.78 -10.04
CA GLY A 126 -30.37 -29.10 -10.44
C GLY A 126 -31.90 -29.22 -10.43
N GLY A 127 -32.62 -28.13 -10.61
CA GLY A 127 -34.09 -28.07 -10.68
C GLY A 127 -34.78 -28.06 -9.32
N LYS A 128 -34.06 -28.11 -8.20
CA LYS A 128 -34.56 -27.94 -6.83
C LYS A 128 -33.96 -26.63 -6.26
N TRP A 129 -34.81 -25.91 -5.52
CA TRP A 129 -34.34 -24.72 -4.84
C TRP A 129 -33.36 -25.08 -3.70
N ASP A 130 -32.20 -24.41 -3.64
CA ASP A 130 -31.29 -24.52 -2.50
C ASP A 130 -31.75 -23.52 -1.42
N GLU A 131 -32.06 -24.00 -0.23
CA GLU A 131 -32.58 -23.17 0.88
C GLU A 131 -31.56 -22.12 1.38
N ARG A 132 -30.29 -22.28 1.04
CA ARG A 132 -29.24 -21.28 1.35
C ARG A 132 -29.30 -20.06 0.43
N ILE A 133 -30.08 -20.13 -0.67
CA ILE A 133 -30.22 -19.01 -1.62
C ILE A 133 -31.53 -18.27 -1.30
N VAL A 134 -31.39 -16.99 -0.97
CA VAL A 134 -32.54 -16.10 -0.73
C VAL A 134 -32.58 -15.10 -1.89
N TYR A 135 -33.66 -15.21 -2.68
CA TYR A 135 -33.87 -14.35 -3.85
C TYR A 135 -35.06 -13.43 -3.63
N LYS A 136 -34.86 -12.13 -3.91
CA LYS A 136 -35.93 -11.12 -3.87
C LYS A 136 -35.97 -10.38 -5.20
N LYS A 137 -37.08 -10.49 -5.90
CA LYS A 137 -37.40 -9.63 -7.03
C LYS A 137 -37.75 -8.25 -6.50
N LEU A 138 -37.07 -7.21 -6.93
CA LEU A 138 -37.35 -5.83 -6.54
C LEU A 138 -38.42 -5.23 -7.46
N THR A 139 -39.24 -4.34 -6.91
CA THR A 139 -40.28 -3.63 -7.67
C THR A 139 -39.68 -2.70 -8.70
N ASP A 140 -38.59 -2.03 -8.31
CA ASP A 140 -37.90 -1.05 -9.12
C ASP A 140 -36.38 -1.29 -9.07
N ASN A 141 -35.68 -0.89 -10.13
CA ASN A 141 -34.23 -0.80 -10.11
C ASN A 141 -33.79 0.49 -9.42
N THR A 142 -33.18 0.37 -8.26
CA THR A 142 -32.68 1.51 -7.47
C THR A 142 -31.16 1.75 -7.63
N GLY A 143 -30.58 1.23 -8.71
CA GLY A 143 -29.15 1.30 -8.98
C GLY A 143 -28.34 0.27 -8.19
N ILE A 144 -27.03 0.26 -8.40
CA ILE A 144 -26.15 -0.72 -7.76
C ILE A 144 -26.25 -0.64 -6.22
N ALA A 145 -26.16 0.55 -5.65
CA ALA A 145 -26.23 0.76 -4.21
C ALA A 145 -27.58 0.30 -3.62
N GLY A 146 -28.69 0.71 -4.24
CA GLY A 146 -30.03 0.35 -3.74
C GLY A 146 -30.33 -1.14 -3.85
N ASN A 147 -29.94 -1.78 -4.97
CA ASN A 147 -30.11 -3.23 -5.16
C ASN A 147 -29.22 -4.02 -4.19
N THR A 148 -27.99 -3.56 -3.91
CA THR A 148 -27.09 -4.17 -2.91
C THR A 148 -27.69 -4.06 -1.51
N ASN A 149 -28.21 -2.89 -1.12
CA ASN A 149 -28.88 -2.72 0.17
C ASN A 149 -30.10 -3.63 0.32
N ALA A 150 -30.92 -3.76 -0.73
CA ALA A 150 -32.07 -4.65 -0.72
C ALA A 150 -31.68 -6.14 -0.59
N ALA A 151 -30.53 -6.53 -1.15
CA ALA A 151 -29.95 -7.86 -0.94
C ALA A 151 -29.35 -8.01 0.46
N MET A 152 -28.72 -6.97 1.02
CA MET A 152 -28.17 -6.96 2.37
C MET A 152 -29.25 -7.10 3.46
N GLU A 153 -30.46 -6.59 3.22
CA GLU A 153 -31.62 -6.79 4.12
C GLU A 153 -32.00 -8.28 4.29
N LEU A 154 -31.67 -9.14 3.30
CA LEU A 154 -31.93 -10.56 3.34
C LEU A 154 -30.88 -11.33 4.16
N ALA A 155 -29.75 -10.72 4.46
CA ALA A 155 -28.63 -11.36 5.14
C ALA A 155 -28.94 -11.63 6.61
N THR A 156 -28.85 -12.91 7.00
CA THR A 156 -29.08 -13.39 8.38
C THR A 156 -27.85 -14.00 9.02
N GLY A 157 -26.74 -14.08 8.28
CA GLY A 157 -25.48 -14.64 8.76
C GLY A 157 -24.74 -13.76 9.78
N ASP A 158 -23.72 -14.35 10.38
CA ASP A 158 -22.85 -13.70 11.35
C ASP A 158 -21.92 -12.68 10.66
N TYR A 159 -21.57 -12.95 9.41
CA TYR A 159 -20.73 -12.10 8.55
C TYR A 159 -21.44 -11.84 7.22
N ILE A 160 -21.17 -10.68 6.63
CA ILE A 160 -21.69 -10.24 5.33
C ILE A 160 -20.50 -9.99 4.40
N GLY A 161 -20.53 -10.64 3.23
CA GLY A 161 -19.58 -10.42 2.14
C GLY A 161 -20.26 -9.85 0.90
N PHE A 162 -19.47 -9.28 0.00
CA PHE A 162 -19.95 -8.63 -1.22
C PHE A 162 -19.25 -9.23 -2.44
N THR A 163 -20.02 -9.54 -3.47
CA THR A 163 -19.51 -9.98 -4.78
C THR A 163 -20.35 -9.41 -5.90
N ASP A 164 -19.80 -9.35 -7.11
CA ASP A 164 -20.53 -8.97 -8.30
C ASP A 164 -21.18 -10.18 -8.99
N HIS A 165 -22.25 -9.92 -9.76
CA HIS A 165 -23.11 -10.98 -10.33
C HIS A 165 -22.50 -11.70 -11.54
N ASP A 166 -21.36 -11.28 -12.04
CA ASP A 166 -20.63 -11.82 -13.20
C ASP A 166 -19.28 -12.43 -12.81
N ASP A 167 -18.92 -12.37 -11.54
CA ASP A 167 -17.67 -12.85 -10.98
C ASP A 167 -17.78 -14.27 -10.39
N LEU A 168 -16.66 -14.81 -9.93
CA LEU A 168 -16.58 -16.15 -9.35
C LEU A 168 -15.78 -16.13 -8.04
N ILE A 169 -16.09 -17.07 -7.15
CA ILE A 169 -15.24 -17.38 -5.98
C ILE A 169 -14.65 -18.77 -6.13
N THR A 170 -13.49 -18.99 -5.50
CA THR A 170 -12.86 -20.34 -5.47
C THR A 170 -13.70 -21.30 -4.59
N PRO A 171 -13.65 -22.63 -4.83
CA PRO A 171 -14.47 -23.59 -4.08
C PRO A 171 -14.13 -23.69 -2.59
N ASP A 172 -13.02 -23.12 -2.15
CA ASP A 172 -12.52 -23.08 -0.78
C ASP A 172 -12.60 -21.69 -0.11
N ALA A 173 -13.24 -20.72 -0.77
CA ALA A 173 -13.31 -19.35 -0.27
C ALA A 173 -14.00 -19.28 1.12
N MET A 174 -15.17 -19.87 1.25
CA MET A 174 -15.91 -19.88 2.53
C MET A 174 -15.19 -20.68 3.61
N TYR A 175 -14.44 -21.73 3.22
CA TYR A 175 -13.64 -22.51 4.15
C TYR A 175 -12.52 -21.67 4.78
N TYR A 176 -11.75 -20.93 4.01
CA TYR A 176 -10.67 -20.12 4.55
C TYR A 176 -11.17 -18.96 5.41
N ILE A 177 -12.34 -18.39 5.10
CA ILE A 177 -13.00 -17.42 5.98
C ILE A 177 -13.37 -18.08 7.32
N ALA A 178 -14.03 -19.24 7.28
CA ALA A 178 -14.40 -19.98 8.49
C ALA A 178 -13.16 -20.42 9.30
N GLU A 179 -12.11 -20.86 8.63
CA GLU A 179 -10.84 -21.23 9.26
C GLU A 179 -10.20 -20.04 9.99
N ALA A 180 -10.15 -18.86 9.36
CA ALA A 180 -9.64 -17.64 9.97
C ALA A 180 -10.43 -17.29 11.24
N LEU A 181 -11.76 -17.34 11.17
CA LEU A 181 -12.67 -17.08 12.30
C LEU A 181 -12.59 -18.14 13.41
N ASN A 182 -12.15 -19.35 13.10
CA ASN A 182 -11.85 -20.37 14.13
C ASN A 182 -10.50 -20.18 14.78
N LYS A 183 -9.51 -19.62 14.09
CA LYS A 183 -8.21 -19.24 14.64
C LYS A 183 -8.31 -18.02 15.54
N ASP A 184 -9.11 -17.04 15.16
CA ASP A 184 -9.34 -15.82 15.95
C ASP A 184 -10.78 -15.32 15.77
N ARG A 185 -11.59 -15.47 16.82
CA ARG A 185 -13.01 -15.05 16.85
C ARG A 185 -13.21 -13.55 17.01
N THR A 186 -12.14 -12.80 17.26
CA THR A 186 -12.19 -11.34 17.39
C THR A 186 -12.08 -10.62 16.06
N ILE A 187 -11.85 -11.34 14.95
CA ILE A 187 -11.79 -10.76 13.61
C ILE A 187 -13.13 -10.11 13.26
N GLU A 188 -13.06 -8.87 12.82
CA GLU A 188 -14.22 -8.03 12.51
C GLU A 188 -14.41 -7.85 11.01
N ALA A 189 -13.30 -7.80 10.25
CA ALA A 189 -13.31 -7.73 8.79
C ALA A 189 -12.24 -8.66 8.20
N ILE A 190 -12.54 -9.23 7.04
CA ILE A 190 -11.66 -10.13 6.28
C ILE A 190 -11.65 -9.69 4.83
N TYR A 191 -10.48 -9.75 4.20
CA TYR A 191 -10.37 -9.66 2.74
C TYR A 191 -9.34 -10.66 2.22
N SER A 192 -9.43 -10.97 0.93
CA SER A 192 -8.52 -11.92 0.28
C SER A 192 -7.79 -11.30 -0.91
N ASP A 193 -6.78 -12.02 -1.41
CA ASP A 193 -6.23 -11.76 -2.74
C ASP A 193 -7.27 -12.06 -3.82
N GLU A 194 -7.08 -11.49 -5.00
CA GLU A 194 -7.91 -11.69 -6.18
C GLU A 194 -7.07 -11.85 -7.44
N ASP A 195 -7.67 -12.35 -8.49
CA ASP A 195 -7.12 -12.27 -9.84
C ASP A 195 -8.23 -11.90 -10.85
N LYS A 196 -7.86 -11.83 -12.10
CA LYS A 196 -8.81 -11.60 -13.19
C LYS A 196 -9.01 -12.86 -14.01
N ILE A 197 -10.27 -13.03 -14.48
CA ILE A 197 -10.65 -14.13 -15.36
C ILE A 197 -11.23 -13.58 -16.66
N ASP A 198 -11.00 -14.28 -17.78
CA ASP A 198 -11.56 -13.91 -19.08
C ASP A 198 -13.08 -14.12 -19.16
N MET A 199 -13.73 -13.62 -20.22
CA MET A 199 -15.17 -13.79 -20.43
C MET A 199 -15.65 -15.25 -20.46
N GLU A 200 -14.79 -16.14 -20.95
CA GLU A 200 -15.06 -17.56 -21.07
C GLU A 200 -14.91 -18.31 -19.76
N GLY A 201 -14.30 -17.71 -18.73
CA GLY A 201 -14.02 -18.35 -17.44
C GLY A 201 -12.88 -19.37 -17.50
N LYS A 202 -11.88 -19.15 -18.38
CA LYS A 202 -10.83 -20.13 -18.67
C LYS A 202 -9.42 -19.66 -18.39
N GLU A 203 -9.14 -18.38 -18.59
CA GLU A 203 -7.81 -17.81 -18.42
C GLU A 203 -7.75 -16.87 -17.22
N TYR A 204 -6.90 -17.18 -16.26
CA TYR A 204 -6.62 -16.36 -15.08
C TYR A 204 -5.39 -15.50 -15.34
N PHE A 205 -5.45 -14.22 -14.95
CA PHE A 205 -4.37 -13.26 -15.18
C PHE A 205 -4.42 -12.10 -14.19
N LEU A 206 -3.36 -11.32 -14.12
CA LEU A 206 -3.22 -10.11 -13.33
C LEU A 206 -3.63 -10.30 -11.85
N PRO A 207 -2.97 -11.24 -11.13
CA PRO A 207 -3.28 -11.44 -9.72
C PRO A 207 -2.92 -10.22 -8.91
N HIS A 208 -3.77 -9.85 -7.97
CA HIS A 208 -3.53 -8.84 -6.96
C HIS A 208 -3.23 -9.52 -5.61
N PHE A 209 -1.95 -9.76 -5.36
CA PHE A 209 -1.45 -10.21 -4.07
C PHE A 209 -1.34 -8.99 -3.14
N LYS A 210 -2.29 -8.88 -2.24
CA LYS A 210 -2.48 -7.73 -1.36
C LYS A 210 -1.54 -7.80 -0.15
N SER A 211 -1.37 -6.68 0.54
CA SER A 211 -0.73 -6.63 1.86
C SER A 211 -1.78 -6.88 2.95
N ASP A 212 -1.34 -7.11 4.18
CA ASP A 212 -2.20 -6.92 5.34
C ASP A 212 -2.70 -5.48 5.38
N PHE A 213 -3.64 -5.19 6.30
CA PHE A 213 -4.35 -3.91 6.30
C PHE A 213 -3.39 -2.72 6.31
N ASN A 214 -3.64 -1.79 5.37
CA ASN A 214 -2.79 -0.65 5.05
C ASN A 214 -3.69 0.55 4.76
N ILE A 215 -3.92 1.38 5.78
CA ILE A 215 -4.88 2.48 5.67
C ILE A 215 -4.42 3.55 4.68
N ASP A 216 -3.13 3.88 4.65
CA ASP A 216 -2.62 4.89 3.74
C ASP A 216 -2.65 4.41 2.28
N LEU A 217 -2.47 3.11 2.04
CA LEU A 217 -2.69 2.52 0.73
C LEU A 217 -4.17 2.53 0.33
N LEU A 218 -5.08 2.23 1.27
CA LEU A 218 -6.53 2.28 1.02
C LEU A 218 -7.00 3.70 0.71
N CYS A 219 -6.42 4.71 1.35
CA CYS A 219 -6.64 6.10 1.01
C CYS A 219 -6.01 6.52 -0.33
N SER A 220 -4.98 5.79 -0.80
CA SER A 220 -4.36 6.02 -2.11
C SER A 220 -5.13 5.37 -3.27
N HIS A 221 -5.76 4.21 -3.04
CA HIS A 221 -6.68 3.55 -3.96
C HIS A 221 -7.41 2.40 -3.26
N ASN A 222 -8.57 2.00 -3.78
CA ASN A 222 -9.27 0.82 -3.26
C ASN A 222 -8.50 -0.45 -3.65
N TYR A 223 -7.59 -0.91 -2.77
CA TYR A 223 -6.83 -2.14 -3.01
C TYR A 223 -7.53 -3.39 -2.44
N ILE A 224 -8.51 -3.21 -1.54
CA ILE A 224 -9.23 -4.30 -0.89
C ILE A 224 -10.19 -4.96 -1.89
N THR A 225 -11.03 -4.18 -2.55
CA THR A 225 -11.99 -4.65 -3.57
C THR A 225 -12.72 -5.95 -3.18
N HIS A 226 -12.36 -7.09 -3.73
CA HIS A 226 -12.98 -8.40 -3.50
C HIS A 226 -11.93 -9.44 -3.04
N LEU A 227 -12.26 -10.49 -2.32
CA LEU A 227 -13.51 -10.71 -1.59
C LEU A 227 -13.42 -9.96 -0.25
N PHE A 228 -14.37 -9.10 0.06
CA PHE A 228 -14.45 -8.40 1.33
C PHE A 228 -15.63 -8.95 2.16
N VAL A 229 -15.37 -9.28 3.42
CA VAL A 229 -16.33 -9.87 4.36
C VAL A 229 -16.20 -9.17 5.70
N VAL A 230 -17.31 -8.76 6.29
CA VAL A 230 -17.34 -8.00 7.54
C VAL A 230 -18.41 -8.55 8.48
N ARG A 231 -18.20 -8.44 9.79
CA ARG A 231 -19.16 -8.84 10.82
C ARG A 231 -20.49 -8.09 10.62
N ALA A 232 -21.59 -8.83 10.67
CA ALA A 232 -22.91 -8.34 10.22
C ALA A 232 -23.41 -7.12 11.00
N ASP A 233 -23.10 -7.02 12.30
CA ASP A 233 -23.47 -5.86 13.13
C ASP A 233 -22.74 -4.58 12.70
N ILE A 234 -21.44 -4.69 12.34
CA ILE A 234 -20.64 -3.56 11.85
C ILE A 234 -21.14 -3.12 10.47
N ALA A 235 -21.38 -4.07 9.54
CA ALA A 235 -21.91 -3.76 8.22
C ALA A 235 -23.23 -2.98 8.31
N LYS A 236 -24.16 -3.46 9.13
CA LYS A 236 -25.47 -2.83 9.35
C LYS A 236 -25.35 -1.45 10.03
N ALA A 237 -24.45 -1.32 11.02
CA ALA A 237 -24.21 -0.06 11.72
C ALA A 237 -23.48 0.99 10.87
N SER A 238 -22.93 0.59 9.72
CA SER A 238 -22.25 1.51 8.78
C SER A 238 -23.21 2.22 7.83
N GLY A 239 -24.52 1.94 7.89
CA GLY A 239 -25.55 2.66 7.13
C GLY A 239 -25.74 2.19 5.69
N GLY A 240 -25.18 1.00 5.34
CA GLY A 240 -25.33 0.40 4.01
C GLY A 240 -24.49 1.08 2.93
N ILE A 241 -24.75 0.72 1.69
CA ILE A 241 -24.09 1.27 0.49
C ILE A 241 -24.79 2.59 0.11
N LEU A 242 -24.02 3.62 -0.17
CA LEU A 242 -24.54 4.96 -0.46
C LEU A 242 -24.51 5.26 -1.97
N SER A 243 -25.66 5.54 -2.56
CA SER A 243 -25.79 5.82 -4.01
C SER A 243 -25.10 7.10 -4.46
N GLU A 244 -24.82 8.03 -3.57
CA GLU A 244 -24.03 9.23 -3.89
C GLU A 244 -22.57 8.92 -4.23
N PHE A 245 -22.13 7.66 -4.00
CA PHE A 245 -20.80 7.14 -4.36
C PHE A 245 -20.85 6.07 -5.45
N ASP A 246 -21.95 5.94 -6.20
CA ASP A 246 -22.05 4.96 -7.29
C ASP A 246 -20.80 5.00 -8.19
N GLY A 247 -20.22 3.83 -8.47
CA GLY A 247 -18.95 3.65 -9.17
C GLY A 247 -17.71 3.60 -8.27
N ALA A 248 -17.82 4.01 -6.99
CA ALA A 248 -16.84 3.85 -5.92
C ALA A 248 -17.55 3.58 -4.56
N GLN A 249 -18.75 3.03 -4.63
CA GLN A 249 -19.61 2.75 -3.48
C GLN A 249 -19.02 1.73 -2.52
N ASP A 250 -18.23 0.80 -3.04
CA ASP A 250 -17.44 -0.18 -2.30
C ASP A 250 -16.33 0.50 -1.49
N HIS A 251 -15.56 1.38 -2.13
CA HIS A 251 -14.48 2.11 -1.46
C HIS A 251 -14.98 2.98 -0.30
N ASP A 252 -16.11 3.70 -0.51
CA ASP A 252 -16.75 4.47 0.57
C ASP A 252 -17.24 3.56 1.70
N PHE A 253 -17.84 2.42 1.36
CA PHE A 253 -18.33 1.47 2.34
C PHE A 253 -17.19 0.85 3.15
N ASP A 254 -16.13 0.40 2.47
CA ASP A 254 -14.94 -0.18 3.10
C ASP A 254 -14.34 0.80 4.11
N LEU A 255 -14.14 2.07 3.74
CA LEU A 255 -13.62 3.09 4.64
C LEU A 255 -14.51 3.28 5.88
N ARG A 256 -15.85 3.40 5.70
CA ARG A 256 -16.80 3.55 6.81
C ARG A 256 -16.87 2.34 7.75
N VAL A 257 -16.69 1.16 7.21
CA VAL A 257 -16.66 -0.10 7.97
C VAL A 257 -15.34 -0.22 8.73
N LEU A 258 -14.22 -0.02 8.04
CA LEU A 258 -12.88 -0.23 8.59
C LEU A 258 -12.52 0.81 9.65
N GLU A 259 -13.11 2.01 9.62
CA GLU A 259 -13.06 2.98 10.73
C GLU A 259 -13.62 2.45 12.07
N LYS A 260 -14.45 1.40 12.01
CA LYS A 260 -15.08 0.79 13.19
C LYS A 260 -14.44 -0.53 13.60
N CYS A 261 -13.52 -1.06 12.78
CA CYS A 261 -12.86 -2.34 13.01
C CYS A 261 -11.52 -2.13 13.70
N THR A 262 -11.23 -3.00 14.66
CA THR A 262 -9.93 -3.07 15.36
C THR A 262 -9.12 -4.29 14.96
N ASN A 263 -9.77 -5.34 14.44
CA ASN A 263 -9.11 -6.56 13.99
C ASN A 263 -9.56 -6.90 12.56
N ILE A 264 -8.67 -6.56 11.61
CA ILE A 264 -8.87 -6.76 10.18
C ILE A 264 -7.87 -7.81 9.73
N TYR A 265 -8.35 -8.87 9.07
CA TYR A 265 -7.54 -10.00 8.68
C TYR A 265 -7.47 -10.17 7.17
N HIS A 266 -6.27 -10.29 6.64
CA HIS A 266 -6.02 -10.61 5.25
C HIS A 266 -5.79 -12.11 5.08
N ILE A 267 -6.49 -12.73 4.14
CA ILE A 267 -6.22 -14.09 3.70
C ILE A 267 -5.34 -14.01 2.44
N PRO A 268 -4.03 -14.35 2.53
CA PRO A 268 -3.10 -14.22 1.40
C PRO A 268 -3.27 -15.38 0.39
N ARG A 269 -4.48 -15.51 -0.12
CA ARG A 269 -4.90 -16.49 -1.13
C ARG A 269 -5.84 -15.83 -2.12
N VAL A 270 -5.71 -16.17 -3.39
CA VAL A 270 -6.69 -15.78 -4.40
C VAL A 270 -7.97 -16.59 -4.15
N LEU A 271 -8.99 -15.92 -3.62
CA LEU A 271 -10.31 -16.51 -3.35
C LEU A 271 -11.41 -15.93 -4.25
N TYR A 272 -11.07 -14.97 -5.08
CA TYR A 272 -11.99 -14.24 -5.93
C TYR A 272 -11.40 -14.06 -7.34
N HIS A 273 -12.26 -14.23 -8.35
CA HIS A 273 -11.93 -14.08 -9.76
C HIS A 273 -12.79 -13.01 -10.39
N TRP A 274 -12.21 -11.84 -10.66
CA TRP A 274 -12.88 -10.71 -11.28
C TRP A 274 -12.95 -10.90 -12.79
N ARG A 275 -14.18 -11.03 -13.32
CA ARG A 275 -14.39 -11.24 -14.76
C ARG A 275 -14.20 -9.96 -15.56
N CYS A 276 -13.34 -10.03 -16.56
CA CYS A 276 -13.11 -8.94 -17.50
C CYS A 276 -13.99 -9.11 -18.75
N HIS A 277 -14.83 -8.11 -19.03
CA HIS A 277 -15.61 -8.04 -20.26
C HIS A 277 -15.68 -6.61 -20.82
N PRO A 278 -16.03 -6.43 -22.13
CA PRO A 278 -16.01 -5.12 -22.79
C PRO A 278 -16.91 -4.05 -22.16
N ASP A 279 -17.96 -4.48 -21.44
CA ASP A 279 -18.89 -3.57 -20.77
C ASP A 279 -18.42 -3.21 -19.35
N SER A 280 -17.29 -3.78 -18.87
CA SER A 280 -16.75 -3.54 -17.53
C SER A 280 -16.18 -2.13 -17.38
N THR A 281 -16.04 -1.69 -16.14
CA THR A 281 -15.52 -0.34 -15.77
C THR A 281 -14.13 -0.09 -16.33
N ALA A 282 -13.33 -1.13 -16.53
CA ALA A 282 -11.93 -1.05 -16.93
C ALA A 282 -11.71 -0.64 -18.41
N ASP A 283 -12.70 -0.80 -19.29
CA ASP A 283 -12.49 -0.57 -20.74
C ASP A 283 -12.78 0.87 -21.22
N HIS A 284 -13.52 1.69 -20.45
CA HIS A 284 -13.86 3.07 -20.81
C HIS A 284 -13.63 4.07 -19.65
N PRO A 285 -12.38 4.36 -19.27
CA PRO A 285 -12.07 5.24 -18.13
C PRO A 285 -12.67 6.65 -18.26
N GLU A 286 -12.65 7.22 -19.47
CA GLU A 286 -13.13 8.60 -19.71
C GLU A 286 -14.66 8.73 -19.56
N ALA A 287 -15.42 7.68 -19.82
CA ALA A 287 -16.88 7.67 -19.67
C ALA A 287 -17.32 7.59 -18.19
N LYS A 288 -16.41 7.32 -17.27
CA LYS A 288 -16.68 7.07 -15.84
C LYS A 288 -15.91 7.99 -14.88
N MET A 289 -15.55 9.20 -15.32
CA MET A 289 -14.89 10.20 -14.46
C MET A 289 -15.64 10.42 -13.15
N TYR A 290 -16.96 10.28 -13.14
CA TYR A 290 -17.76 10.38 -11.91
C TYR A 290 -17.36 9.35 -10.85
N ALA A 291 -16.98 8.12 -11.26
CA ALA A 291 -16.57 7.07 -10.34
C ALA A 291 -15.25 7.44 -9.64
N TYR A 292 -14.27 7.97 -10.38
CA TYR A 292 -13.01 8.43 -9.80
C TYR A 292 -13.19 9.62 -8.88
N GLU A 293 -14.07 10.57 -9.25
CA GLU A 293 -14.42 11.70 -8.40
C GLU A 293 -15.18 11.23 -7.14
N ASN A 294 -16.05 10.24 -7.24
CA ASN A 294 -16.73 9.65 -6.08
C ASN A 294 -15.75 8.94 -5.15
N GLY A 295 -14.75 8.22 -5.69
CA GLY A 295 -13.68 7.65 -4.88
C GLY A 295 -12.82 8.71 -4.18
N ARG A 296 -12.47 9.80 -4.88
CA ARG A 296 -11.81 10.96 -4.25
C ARG A 296 -12.64 11.51 -3.08
N ARG A 297 -13.95 11.69 -3.29
CA ARG A 297 -14.89 12.16 -2.25
C ARG A 297 -15.02 11.17 -1.08
N ALA A 298 -14.99 9.88 -1.36
CA ALA A 298 -15.02 8.84 -0.34
C ALA A 298 -13.84 8.97 0.62
N VAL A 299 -12.62 9.09 0.09
CA VAL A 299 -11.39 9.31 0.87
C VAL A 299 -11.44 10.66 1.61
N GLU A 300 -11.88 11.73 0.96
CA GLU A 300 -12.01 13.04 1.61
C GLU A 300 -13.02 13.02 2.76
N ASN A 301 -14.14 12.30 2.61
CA ASN A 301 -15.12 12.11 3.66
C ASN A 301 -14.63 11.24 4.82
N HIS A 302 -13.75 10.27 4.54
CA HIS A 302 -13.03 9.50 5.59
C HIS A 302 -12.29 10.46 6.53
N TYR A 303 -11.44 11.34 5.99
CA TYR A 303 -10.71 12.32 6.81
C TYR A 303 -11.64 13.28 7.54
N LYS A 304 -12.74 13.72 6.91
CA LYS A 304 -13.75 14.56 7.57
C LYS A 304 -14.40 13.88 8.77
N ARG A 305 -14.73 12.57 8.67
CA ARG A 305 -15.29 11.80 9.79
C ARG A 305 -14.30 11.67 10.95
N LEU A 306 -13.01 11.54 10.65
CA LEU A 306 -11.94 11.45 11.64
C LEU A 306 -11.55 12.84 12.21
N GLY A 307 -12.08 13.95 11.68
CA GLY A 307 -11.71 15.30 12.10
C GLY A 307 -10.29 15.70 11.68
N ILE A 308 -9.71 15.04 10.68
CA ILE A 308 -8.36 15.30 10.16
C ILE A 308 -8.47 16.33 9.03
N PRO A 309 -7.76 17.49 9.12
CA PRO A 309 -7.79 18.50 8.08
C PRO A 309 -6.97 18.05 6.87
N ALA A 310 -7.65 17.54 5.86
CA ALA A 310 -7.05 17.09 4.62
C ALA A 310 -7.96 17.37 3.43
N ARG A 311 -7.35 17.62 2.27
CA ARG A 311 -8.00 17.60 0.97
C ARG A 311 -7.43 16.44 0.14
N VAL A 312 -8.22 15.93 -0.78
CA VAL A 312 -7.84 14.79 -1.62
C VAL A 312 -7.92 15.21 -3.09
N GLU A 313 -6.86 14.93 -3.83
CA GLU A 313 -6.76 15.18 -5.27
C GLU A 313 -6.76 13.86 -6.05
N LEU A 314 -7.25 13.90 -7.29
CA LEU A 314 -7.03 12.81 -8.23
C LEU A 314 -5.55 12.79 -8.62
N ASP A 315 -4.94 11.61 -8.60
CA ASP A 315 -3.60 11.41 -9.19
C ASP A 315 -3.68 11.48 -10.72
N THR A 316 -2.53 11.59 -11.36
CA THR A 316 -2.43 11.48 -12.83
C THR A 316 -2.87 10.11 -13.37
N HIS A 317 -2.94 9.11 -12.50
CA HIS A 317 -3.47 7.78 -12.77
C HIS A 317 -4.88 7.67 -12.19
N LEU A 318 -5.86 7.42 -13.07
CA LEU A 318 -7.27 7.33 -12.67
C LEU A 318 -7.51 6.19 -11.69
N GLY A 319 -8.26 6.48 -10.63
CA GLY A 319 -8.52 5.55 -9.51
C GLY A 319 -7.47 5.60 -8.41
N TYR A 320 -6.47 6.51 -8.52
CA TYR A 320 -5.48 6.78 -7.49
C TYR A 320 -5.66 8.19 -6.95
N TYR A 321 -5.40 8.37 -5.65
CA TYR A 321 -5.68 9.59 -4.92
C TYR A 321 -4.45 10.06 -4.15
N ARG A 322 -4.26 11.37 -4.09
CA ARG A 322 -3.25 12.03 -3.26
C ARG A 322 -3.92 12.76 -2.11
N THR A 323 -3.58 12.42 -0.90
CA THR A 323 -3.99 13.16 0.30
C THR A 323 -2.99 14.26 0.61
N ILE A 324 -3.49 15.47 0.84
CA ILE A 324 -2.71 16.64 1.24
C ILE A 324 -3.28 17.16 2.55
N TYR A 325 -2.47 17.11 3.60
CA TYR A 325 -2.89 17.57 4.93
C TYR A 325 -2.81 19.09 5.04
N GLU A 326 -3.81 19.71 5.66
CA GLU A 326 -3.96 21.17 5.79
C GLU A 326 -3.95 21.59 7.27
N TRP A 327 -2.87 21.24 7.97
CA TRP A 327 -2.70 21.61 9.37
C TRP A 327 -2.58 23.13 9.53
N PRO A 328 -3.21 23.75 10.56
CA PRO A 328 -3.32 25.20 10.66
C PRO A 328 -2.03 25.89 11.12
N ASP A 329 -1.02 25.15 11.59
CA ASP A 329 0.22 25.65 12.15
C ASP A 329 1.44 24.92 11.57
N THR A 330 2.61 25.49 11.77
CA THR A 330 3.90 24.99 11.31
C THR A 330 4.85 24.83 12.51
N PRO A 331 4.77 23.70 13.25
CA PRO A 331 5.62 23.47 14.42
C PRO A 331 7.10 23.37 14.03
N LEU A 332 7.99 23.60 15.00
CA LEU A 332 9.43 23.59 14.76
C LEU A 332 9.90 22.18 14.39
N LEU A 333 10.58 22.08 13.25
CA LEU A 333 11.27 20.89 12.74
C LEU A 333 12.77 21.01 13.00
N SER A 334 13.39 20.05 13.68
CA SER A 334 14.85 19.97 13.78
C SER A 334 15.38 18.98 12.72
N ILE A 335 16.21 19.46 11.83
CA ILE A 335 16.89 18.67 10.79
C ILE A 335 18.26 18.27 11.34
N ILE A 336 18.43 16.99 11.62
CA ILE A 336 19.62 16.42 12.28
C ILE A 336 20.48 15.76 11.22
N ILE A 337 21.69 16.29 11.03
CA ILE A 337 22.63 15.86 10.00
C ILE A 337 23.95 15.43 10.66
N PRO A 338 24.23 14.13 10.81
CA PRO A 338 25.57 13.64 11.13
C PRO A 338 26.54 14.00 10.02
N ASN A 339 27.73 14.53 10.40
CA ASN A 339 28.74 14.91 9.44
C ASN A 339 30.11 14.43 9.86
N MET A 340 30.90 13.95 8.88
CA MET A 340 32.31 13.65 9.02
C MET A 340 33.01 13.96 7.70
N ASN A 341 33.87 14.99 7.67
CA ASN A 341 34.50 15.48 6.44
C ASN A 341 33.46 15.97 5.39
N HIS A 342 33.81 15.96 4.10
CA HIS A 342 32.89 16.20 2.98
C HIS A 342 32.09 17.51 3.07
N VAL A 343 32.82 18.64 3.25
CA VAL A 343 32.21 19.98 3.39
C VAL A 343 31.27 20.33 2.22
N GLU A 344 31.65 19.95 1.00
CA GLU A 344 30.87 20.28 -0.20
C GLU A 344 29.51 19.51 -0.21
N ASP A 345 29.50 18.22 0.21
CA ASP A 345 28.27 17.47 0.31
C ASP A 345 27.33 18.06 1.35
N LEU A 346 27.85 18.38 2.55
CA LEU A 346 27.05 19.02 3.60
C LEU A 346 26.49 20.37 3.11
N LYS A 347 27.33 21.18 2.42
CA LYS A 347 26.90 22.46 1.89
C LYS A 347 25.77 22.33 0.88
N GLU A 348 25.92 21.46 -0.10
CA GLU A 348 24.88 21.22 -1.11
C GLU A 348 23.59 20.62 -0.50
N CYS A 349 23.71 19.78 0.53
CA CYS A 349 22.56 19.26 1.28
C CYS A 349 21.75 20.41 1.90
N ILE A 350 22.42 21.28 2.68
CA ILE A 350 21.78 22.41 3.37
C ILE A 350 21.23 23.41 2.35
N ASP A 351 22.04 23.82 1.36
CA ASP A 351 21.62 24.78 0.34
C ASP A 351 20.40 24.29 -0.44
N SER A 352 20.33 23.00 -0.79
CA SER A 352 19.17 22.42 -1.49
C SER A 352 17.87 22.55 -0.69
N ILE A 353 17.93 22.49 0.64
CA ILE A 353 16.77 22.67 1.52
C ILE A 353 16.42 24.16 1.62
N VAL A 354 17.40 25.00 1.90
CA VAL A 354 17.20 26.45 2.07
C VAL A 354 16.62 27.10 0.82
N GLU A 355 17.09 26.68 -0.35
CA GLU A 355 16.65 27.22 -1.65
C GLU A 355 15.24 26.77 -2.04
N LYS A 356 14.81 25.56 -1.64
CA LYS A 356 13.60 24.95 -2.18
C LYS A 356 12.45 24.82 -1.21
N THR A 357 12.75 24.59 0.09
CA THR A 357 11.67 24.24 1.03
C THR A 357 10.60 25.30 1.15
N THR A 358 9.36 24.87 1.11
CA THR A 358 8.19 25.71 1.44
C THR A 358 7.82 25.63 2.91
N TYR A 359 8.43 24.73 3.69
CA TYR A 359 8.18 24.62 5.12
C TYR A 359 8.98 25.71 5.88
N PRO A 360 8.33 26.63 6.61
CA PRO A 360 8.98 27.86 7.06
C PRO A 360 9.71 27.74 8.40
N ASN A 361 9.41 26.74 9.23
CA ASN A 361 9.82 26.71 10.64
C ASN A 361 10.74 25.51 10.93
N TYR A 362 12.04 25.67 10.72
CA TYR A 362 13.02 24.62 10.93
C TYR A 362 14.35 25.14 11.48
N GLU A 363 15.13 24.24 12.10
CA GLU A 363 16.52 24.44 12.50
C GLU A 363 17.40 23.30 11.99
N PHE A 364 18.68 23.57 11.80
CA PHE A 364 19.70 22.55 11.50
C PHE A 364 20.51 22.22 12.75
N ILE A 365 20.67 20.91 13.03
CA ILE A 365 21.56 20.38 14.05
C ILE A 365 22.61 19.53 13.35
N ILE A 366 23.80 20.10 13.13
CA ILE A 366 24.92 19.39 12.53
C ILE A 366 25.67 18.66 13.62
N VAL A 367 25.77 17.35 13.53
CA VAL A 367 26.48 16.51 14.48
C VAL A 367 27.84 16.18 13.92
N GLU A 368 28.83 16.96 14.33
CA GLU A 368 30.25 16.80 13.92
C GLU A 368 30.86 15.57 14.58
N ASN A 369 31.55 14.73 13.78
CA ASN A 369 32.20 13.50 14.25
C ASN A 369 33.56 13.25 13.62
N ASN A 370 34.63 13.62 14.31
CA ASN A 370 36.04 13.30 13.94
C ASN A 370 36.48 13.81 12.54
N SER A 371 35.97 14.93 12.05
CA SER A 371 36.43 15.47 10.76
C SER A 371 37.87 15.91 10.77
N ALA A 372 38.58 15.61 9.69
CA ALA A 372 39.92 16.06 9.40
C ALA A 372 39.98 17.13 8.28
N ASP A 373 38.85 17.48 7.67
CA ASP A 373 38.76 18.49 6.62
C ASP A 373 38.98 19.90 7.20
N GLU A 374 40.09 20.54 6.81
CA GLU A 374 40.50 21.85 7.30
C GLU A 374 39.52 22.98 6.91
N LYS A 375 38.63 22.79 5.93
CA LYS A 375 37.65 23.78 5.51
C LYS A 375 36.42 23.79 6.43
N LEU A 376 36.10 22.68 7.08
CA LEU A 376 34.88 22.53 7.90
C LEU A 376 34.77 23.55 9.03
N PRO A 377 35.81 23.84 9.84
CA PRO A 377 35.68 24.83 10.92
C PRO A 377 35.30 26.23 10.40
N GLY A 378 35.79 26.60 9.22
CA GLY A 378 35.41 27.86 8.57
C GLY A 378 33.96 27.86 8.12
N TYR A 379 33.52 26.78 7.48
CA TYR A 379 32.13 26.60 7.03
C TYR A 379 31.14 26.53 8.21
N TYR A 380 31.48 25.85 9.29
CA TYR A 380 30.63 25.80 10.49
C TYR A 380 30.42 27.20 11.10
N GLN A 381 31.46 28.01 11.18
CA GLN A 381 31.34 29.40 11.66
C GLN A 381 30.49 30.27 10.71
N GLU A 382 30.59 30.07 9.40
CA GLU A 382 29.76 30.75 8.41
C GLU A 382 28.28 30.32 8.62
N LEU A 383 28.00 29.01 8.72
CA LEU A 383 26.67 28.44 8.88
C LEU A 383 25.97 28.97 10.13
N GLU A 384 26.65 29.01 11.29
CA GLU A 384 26.11 29.51 12.55
C GLU A 384 25.87 31.03 12.56
N ARG A 385 26.53 31.79 11.65
CA ARG A 385 26.36 33.24 11.52
C ARG A 385 25.29 33.65 10.50
N ARG A 386 24.75 32.70 9.74
CA ARG A 386 23.67 32.99 8.79
C ARG A 386 22.47 33.54 9.53
N ASN A 387 21.84 34.58 8.97
CA ASN A 387 20.67 35.21 9.55
C ASN A 387 19.36 34.68 8.95
N ASP A 388 19.46 33.96 7.86
CA ASP A 388 18.31 33.40 7.11
C ASP A 388 17.91 31.99 7.57
N ILE A 389 18.73 31.33 8.37
CA ILE A 389 18.50 30.01 8.96
C ILE A 389 18.90 29.96 10.43
N SER A 390 18.34 29.00 11.17
CA SER A 390 18.80 28.62 12.50
C SER A 390 19.69 27.36 12.35
N ALA A 391 20.96 27.45 12.64
CA ALA A 391 21.88 26.32 12.56
C ALA A 391 22.79 26.26 13.80
N ARG A 392 23.06 25.05 14.26
CA ARG A 392 23.94 24.75 15.38
C ARG A 392 24.82 23.56 15.08
N VAL A 393 26.12 23.71 15.33
CA VAL A 393 27.10 22.62 15.21
C VAL A 393 27.37 22.04 16.59
N CYS A 394 27.19 20.74 16.72
CA CYS A 394 27.35 19.99 17.98
C CYS A 394 28.47 18.96 17.80
N ASP A 395 29.59 19.17 18.46
CA ASP A 395 30.75 18.30 18.37
C ASP A 395 30.60 17.08 19.28
N PHE A 396 30.28 15.95 18.65
CA PHE A 396 30.06 14.67 19.35
C PHE A 396 31.37 14.16 19.96
N THR A 397 32.47 14.24 19.24
CA THR A 397 33.78 13.76 19.70
C THR A 397 34.27 14.51 20.92
N LYS A 398 34.05 15.82 20.94
CA LYS A 398 34.39 16.65 22.09
C LYS A 398 33.52 16.33 23.31
N ALA A 399 32.24 16.06 23.08
CA ALA A 399 31.31 15.66 24.14
C ALA A 399 31.56 14.22 24.64
N HIS A 400 32.14 13.36 23.79
CA HIS A 400 32.41 11.95 24.07
C HIS A 400 33.84 11.58 23.64
N PRO A 401 34.89 12.01 24.39
CA PRO A 401 36.30 11.84 23.96
C PRO A 401 36.73 10.38 23.75
N ASP A 402 36.07 9.43 24.46
CA ASP A 402 36.37 8.00 24.36
C ASP A 402 35.93 7.39 23.03
N THR A 403 35.11 8.12 22.23
CA THR A 403 34.65 7.68 20.92
C THR A 403 35.54 8.15 19.77
N LYS A 404 36.68 8.80 20.09
CA LYS A 404 37.60 9.31 19.07
C LYS A 404 38.08 8.21 18.13
N GLY A 405 37.87 8.42 16.83
CA GLY A 405 38.20 7.45 15.77
C GLY A 405 37.19 6.32 15.57
N THR A 406 36.07 6.32 16.29
CA THR A 406 34.97 5.36 16.08
C THR A 406 33.82 6.02 15.33
N PHE A 407 33.05 5.24 14.62
CA PHE A 407 31.81 5.67 13.95
C PHE A 407 30.63 4.85 14.44
N ASN A 408 29.63 5.52 14.99
CA ASN A 408 28.37 4.91 15.40
C ASN A 408 27.22 5.88 15.03
N PHE A 409 26.56 5.60 13.91
CA PHE A 409 25.47 6.44 13.41
C PHE A 409 24.33 6.58 14.43
N SER A 410 23.98 5.48 15.11
CA SER A 410 22.92 5.48 16.12
C SER A 410 23.24 6.43 17.30
N ALA A 411 24.50 6.42 17.77
CA ALA A 411 24.94 7.32 18.84
C ALA A 411 24.93 8.79 18.38
N LEU A 412 25.34 9.05 17.13
CA LEU A 412 25.31 10.40 16.55
C LEU A 412 23.88 10.94 16.45
N ILE A 413 22.94 10.14 15.95
CA ILE A 413 21.52 10.50 15.91
C ILE A 413 20.97 10.76 17.32
N ASN A 414 21.19 9.84 18.26
CA ASN A 414 20.73 10.01 19.64
C ASN A 414 21.28 11.29 20.27
N TYR A 415 22.56 11.62 20.00
CA TYR A 415 23.17 12.85 20.48
C TYR A 415 22.53 14.09 19.82
N GLY A 416 22.35 14.09 18.52
CA GLY A 416 21.73 15.19 17.76
C GLY A 416 20.30 15.46 18.25
N VAL A 417 19.50 14.41 18.50
CA VAL A 417 18.15 14.55 19.06
C VAL A 417 18.15 15.23 20.44
N ARG A 418 19.14 14.95 21.29
CA ARG A 418 19.27 15.64 22.59
C ARG A 418 19.61 17.13 22.45
N GLN A 419 20.23 17.54 21.33
CA GLN A 419 20.57 18.94 21.06
C GLN A 419 19.43 19.71 20.35
N ALA A 420 18.53 18.99 19.70
CA ALA A 420 17.44 19.55 18.93
C ALA A 420 16.35 20.18 19.82
N LEU A 421 15.66 21.22 19.33
CA LEU A 421 14.59 21.92 20.04
C LEU A 421 13.20 21.56 19.51
N GLY A 422 13.09 21.15 18.24
CA GLY A 422 11.84 20.86 17.56
C GLY A 422 11.09 19.67 18.15
N GLU A 423 9.78 19.69 18.03
CA GLU A 423 8.90 18.58 18.35
C GLU A 423 9.00 17.45 17.30
N TYR A 424 9.32 17.82 16.08
CA TYR A 424 9.51 16.93 14.93
C TYR A 424 10.99 16.89 14.56
N LEU A 425 11.47 15.71 14.17
CA LEU A 425 12.88 15.41 13.98
C LEU A 425 13.06 14.77 12.59
N LEU A 426 13.69 15.48 11.66
CA LEU A 426 14.12 14.93 10.37
C LEU A 426 15.56 14.44 10.49
N LEU A 427 15.75 13.14 10.48
CA LEU A 427 17.06 12.50 10.40
C LEU A 427 17.46 12.49 8.94
N LEU A 428 18.61 13.07 8.61
CA LEU A 428 19.02 13.31 7.23
C LEU A 428 20.50 13.05 7.03
N ASN A 429 20.88 12.31 5.99
CA ASN A 429 22.27 12.16 5.60
C ASN A 429 22.78 13.42 4.93
N ASN A 430 24.09 13.72 5.11
CA ASN A 430 24.75 14.90 4.56
C ASN A 430 24.92 14.87 3.03
N ASP A 431 24.77 13.72 2.38
CA ASP A 431 24.85 13.49 0.92
C ASP A 431 23.47 13.42 0.24
N THR A 432 22.44 13.97 0.87
CA THR A 432 21.11 14.10 0.29
C THR A 432 20.90 15.45 -0.40
N ARG A 433 19.98 15.50 -1.39
CA ARG A 433 19.58 16.73 -2.10
C ARG A 433 18.08 16.75 -2.29
N MET A 434 17.43 17.77 -1.77
CA MET A 434 15.99 17.97 -1.91
C MET A 434 15.64 18.25 -3.38
N ILE A 435 14.60 17.59 -3.92
CA ILE A 435 14.15 17.75 -5.30
C ILE A 435 13.00 18.73 -5.38
N ASN A 436 11.88 18.44 -4.72
CA ASN A 436 10.66 19.26 -4.77
C ASN A 436 10.47 20.12 -3.50
N GLY A 437 9.96 21.32 -3.67
CA GLY A 437 9.89 22.32 -2.59
C GLY A 437 8.94 21.95 -1.45
N ASP A 438 7.94 21.15 -1.70
CA ASP A 438 6.93 20.68 -0.73
C ASP A 438 7.33 19.37 -0.01
N ALA A 439 8.53 18.81 -0.29
CA ALA A 439 8.97 17.52 0.23
C ALA A 439 8.90 17.41 1.77
N ILE A 440 9.33 18.46 2.50
CA ILE A 440 9.22 18.48 3.97
C ILE A 440 7.75 18.63 4.40
N SER A 441 6.99 19.51 3.74
CA SER A 441 5.57 19.73 4.05
C SER A 441 4.73 18.46 3.87
N GLU A 442 5.01 17.67 2.83
CA GLU A 442 4.40 16.36 2.60
C GLU A 442 4.66 15.41 3.78
N MET A 443 5.91 15.24 4.18
CA MET A 443 6.25 14.38 5.32
C MET A 443 5.62 14.89 6.62
N MET A 444 5.65 16.22 6.84
CA MET A 444 5.03 16.86 8.00
C MET A 444 3.51 16.64 8.03
N GLY A 445 2.86 16.53 6.89
CA GLY A 445 1.46 16.20 6.79
C GLY A 445 1.12 14.89 7.50
N PHE A 446 1.81 13.83 7.15
CA PHE A 446 1.59 12.48 7.69
C PHE A 446 2.03 12.33 9.13
N ILE A 447 3.23 12.85 9.49
CA ILE A 447 3.79 12.62 10.83
C ILE A 447 2.94 13.24 11.94
N ARG A 448 2.09 14.21 11.65
CA ARG A 448 1.23 14.87 12.64
C ARG A 448 0.03 14.02 13.05
N ARG A 449 -0.32 12.99 12.32
CA ARG A 449 -1.32 12.01 12.75
C ARG A 449 -0.82 11.28 14.01
N GLU A 450 -1.72 10.99 14.95
CA GLU A 450 -1.37 10.35 16.23
C GLU A 450 -0.83 8.93 16.04
N ASP A 451 -1.36 8.20 15.08
CA ASP A 451 -1.02 6.83 14.73
C ASP A 451 0.29 6.67 13.94
N VAL A 452 0.91 7.78 13.47
CA VAL A 452 2.15 7.72 12.68
C VAL A 452 3.38 7.96 13.55
N GLY A 453 4.35 7.05 13.51
CA GLY A 453 5.62 7.11 14.23
C GLY A 453 6.80 7.58 13.39
N ALA A 454 6.82 7.22 12.11
CA ALA A 454 7.86 7.62 11.15
C ALA A 454 7.30 7.85 9.76
N VAL A 455 7.92 8.76 9.01
CA VAL A 455 7.64 9.01 7.59
C VAL A 455 8.94 8.97 6.80
N GLY A 456 8.98 8.18 5.72
CA GLY A 456 10.10 8.09 4.79
C GLY A 456 9.80 8.72 3.45
N ALA A 457 10.79 9.36 2.87
CA ALA A 457 10.75 9.97 1.55
C ALA A 457 11.09 8.96 0.44
N ARG A 458 10.76 9.29 -0.80
CA ARG A 458 11.26 8.60 -1.99
C ARG A 458 12.67 9.10 -2.31
N LEU A 459 13.64 8.15 -2.33
CA LEU A 459 15.02 8.50 -2.64
C LEU A 459 15.44 7.94 -3.99
N TYR A 460 16.29 8.71 -4.67
CA TYR A 460 16.88 8.32 -5.95
C TYR A 460 18.41 8.34 -5.88
N TYR A 461 19.03 7.42 -6.59
CA TYR A 461 20.43 7.53 -6.95
C TYR A 461 20.66 8.70 -7.91
N GLY A 462 21.90 9.16 -8.04
CA GLY A 462 22.26 10.25 -8.96
C GLY A 462 21.93 9.98 -10.44
N ASN A 463 21.67 8.72 -10.82
CA ASN A 463 21.24 8.32 -12.15
C ASN A 463 19.70 8.28 -12.34
N ASN A 464 18.92 8.82 -11.40
CA ASN A 464 17.46 8.81 -11.39
C ASN A 464 16.81 7.41 -11.29
N THR A 465 17.50 6.42 -10.74
CA THR A 465 16.85 5.15 -10.36
C THR A 465 16.45 5.19 -8.89
N VAL A 466 15.38 4.45 -8.56
CA VAL A 466 14.84 4.36 -7.19
C VAL A 466 15.89 3.71 -6.28
N GLN A 467 16.24 4.40 -5.20
CA GLN A 467 17.05 3.88 -4.11
C GLN A 467 16.19 3.43 -2.93
N HIS A 468 15.19 4.23 -2.58
CA HIS A 468 14.27 3.94 -1.50
C HIS A 468 12.83 4.27 -1.91
N ALA A 469 11.96 3.28 -1.75
CA ALA A 469 10.50 3.39 -1.85
C ALA A 469 9.83 2.64 -0.68
N GLY A 470 10.46 2.71 0.52
CA GLY A 470 10.08 1.97 1.70
C GLY A 470 10.75 0.59 1.81
N LEU A 471 10.91 0.09 3.02
CA LEU A 471 11.67 -1.13 3.33
C LEU A 471 10.74 -2.28 3.71
N ILE A 472 10.99 -3.43 3.08
CA ILE A 472 10.34 -4.71 3.35
C ILE A 472 11.32 -5.60 4.11
N ILE A 473 10.92 -6.14 5.26
CA ILE A 473 11.74 -7.10 6.03
C ILE A 473 11.80 -8.44 5.31
N GLY A 474 13.00 -9.04 5.28
CA GLY A 474 13.27 -10.27 4.55
C GLY A 474 13.60 -10.10 3.07
N LEU A 475 13.30 -8.96 2.45
CA LEU A 475 13.58 -8.69 1.05
C LEU A 475 15.08 -8.54 0.81
N GLY A 476 15.66 -9.34 -0.09
CA GLY A 476 17.08 -9.31 -0.43
C GLY A 476 18.03 -9.64 0.73
N GLY A 477 17.53 -10.20 1.83
CA GLY A 477 18.28 -10.50 3.04
C GLY A 477 17.57 -10.05 4.31
N VAL A 478 18.15 -9.12 5.09
CA VAL A 478 17.52 -8.61 6.31
C VAL A 478 16.35 -7.68 6.00
N ALA A 479 16.58 -6.64 5.24
CA ALA A 479 15.56 -5.74 4.72
C ALA A 479 16.08 -4.97 3.52
N ASN A 480 15.21 -4.60 2.61
CA ASN A 480 15.61 -3.79 1.47
C ASN A 480 14.44 -2.97 0.92
N SER A 481 14.78 -1.99 0.07
CA SER A 481 13.79 -1.17 -0.61
C SER A 481 13.05 -1.98 -1.68
N GLN A 482 11.73 -1.89 -1.67
CA GLN A 482 10.95 -2.30 -2.83
C GLN A 482 11.34 -1.43 -4.04
N PHE A 483 11.25 -1.99 -5.25
CA PHE A 483 11.57 -1.32 -6.52
C PHE A 483 13.00 -0.77 -6.63
N LEU A 484 13.94 -1.27 -5.82
CA LEU A 484 15.34 -0.87 -5.87
C LEU A 484 15.90 -0.95 -7.30
N GLY A 485 16.52 0.13 -7.79
CA GLY A 485 17.10 0.23 -9.11
C GLY A 485 16.12 0.45 -10.26
N SER A 486 14.80 0.49 -10.00
CA SER A 486 13.80 0.80 -11.03
C SER A 486 13.89 2.27 -11.47
N GLY A 487 13.46 2.57 -12.71
CA GLY A 487 13.45 3.95 -13.20
C GLY A 487 12.44 4.83 -12.45
N ARG A 488 12.74 6.12 -12.29
CA ARG A 488 11.89 7.10 -11.60
C ARG A 488 10.43 7.09 -12.09
N GLU A 489 10.22 6.91 -13.40
CA GLU A 489 8.90 6.91 -14.04
C GLU A 489 8.15 5.57 -13.93
N GLN A 490 8.77 4.55 -13.32
CA GLN A 490 8.13 3.26 -13.17
C GLN A 490 7.22 3.26 -11.94
N VAL A 491 5.96 2.93 -12.17
CA VAL A 491 4.92 2.94 -11.13
C VAL A 491 4.92 1.68 -10.25
N GLY A 492 5.57 0.59 -10.72
CA GLY A 492 5.64 -0.68 -10.00
C GLY A 492 4.34 -1.49 -10.03
N TYR A 493 4.32 -2.55 -9.26
CA TYR A 493 3.19 -3.47 -9.09
C TYR A 493 2.00 -2.72 -8.46
N PHE A 494 0.85 -2.69 -9.15
CA PHE A 494 -0.34 -1.94 -8.72
C PHE A 494 -0.01 -0.52 -8.20
N TYR A 495 0.88 0.18 -8.91
CA TYR A 495 1.31 1.57 -8.61
C TYR A 495 1.97 1.78 -7.23
N ARG A 496 2.38 0.71 -6.54
CA ARG A 496 2.94 0.79 -5.18
C ARG A 496 4.22 1.64 -5.07
N SER A 497 4.96 1.84 -6.17
CA SER A 497 6.12 2.76 -6.16
C SER A 497 5.71 4.22 -6.05
N THR A 498 4.48 4.57 -6.43
CA THR A 498 3.96 5.95 -6.52
C THR A 498 2.76 6.22 -5.61
N CYS A 499 2.36 5.24 -4.78
CA CYS A 499 1.31 5.40 -3.78
C CYS A 499 1.90 5.66 -2.39
N VAL A 500 1.18 6.45 -1.59
CA VAL A 500 1.43 6.48 -0.15
C VAL A 500 1.01 5.15 0.44
N GLN A 501 1.79 4.60 1.36
CA GLN A 501 1.48 3.32 1.99
C GLN A 501 2.23 3.15 3.31
N ASP A 502 1.66 2.32 4.19
CA ASP A 502 2.32 1.86 5.40
C ASP A 502 3.29 0.74 5.07
N LEU A 503 4.45 0.74 5.68
CA LEU A 503 5.49 -0.26 5.46
C LEU A 503 6.15 -0.68 6.78
N SER A 504 6.92 -1.75 6.74
CA SER A 504 7.61 -2.26 7.93
C SER A 504 8.70 -1.32 8.40
N ALA A 505 9.36 -0.62 7.49
CA ALA A 505 10.37 0.38 7.83
C ALA A 505 10.59 1.38 6.68
N VAL A 506 11.28 2.47 7.01
CA VAL A 506 11.79 3.49 6.09
C VAL A 506 13.25 3.81 6.44
N THR A 507 14.03 4.22 5.44
CA THR A 507 15.47 4.43 5.63
C THR A 507 15.81 5.65 6.47
N GLY A 508 16.81 5.53 7.32
CA GLY A 508 17.37 6.61 8.12
C GLY A 508 18.09 7.71 7.32
N ALA A 509 18.30 7.50 6.02
CA ALA A 509 18.89 8.52 5.15
C ALA A 509 18.00 9.78 5.00
N CYS A 510 16.66 9.60 5.09
CA CYS A 510 15.67 10.69 5.15
C CYS A 510 14.42 10.19 5.90
N LEU A 511 14.44 10.29 7.22
CA LEU A 511 13.38 9.79 8.11
C LEU A 511 12.88 10.90 9.01
N LEU A 512 11.59 11.20 8.92
CA LEU A 512 10.91 12.13 9.83
C LEU A 512 10.20 11.37 10.94
N THR A 513 10.37 11.80 12.20
CA THR A 513 9.71 11.21 13.36
C THR A 513 9.30 12.26 14.38
N LYS A 514 8.42 11.89 15.33
CA LYS A 514 8.08 12.72 16.50
C LYS A 514 9.10 12.53 17.61
N ARG A 515 9.46 13.59 18.30
CA ARG A 515 10.27 13.50 19.52
C ARG A 515 9.62 12.59 20.60
N SER A 516 8.30 12.67 20.75
CA SER A 516 7.54 11.83 21.67
C SER A 516 7.68 10.34 21.31
N ALA A 517 7.52 9.98 20.04
CA ALA A 517 7.68 8.61 19.55
C ALA A 517 9.13 8.14 19.71
N PHE A 518 10.11 8.99 19.36
CA PHE A 518 11.54 8.70 19.54
C PHE A 518 11.88 8.37 20.99
N ASN A 519 11.41 9.17 21.92
CA ASN A 519 11.64 8.95 23.37
C ASN A 519 10.92 7.69 23.89
N THR A 520 9.68 7.43 23.40
CA THR A 520 8.90 6.26 23.83
C THR A 520 9.58 4.95 23.49
N VAL A 521 10.28 4.88 22.36
CA VAL A 521 10.99 3.66 21.93
C VAL A 521 12.47 3.65 22.34
N GLY A 522 12.95 4.70 23.01
CA GLY A 522 14.33 4.83 23.50
C GLY A 522 15.34 5.18 22.42
N GLY A 523 14.93 5.83 21.33
CA GLY A 523 15.79 6.26 20.23
C GLY A 523 16.37 5.10 19.43
N PHE A 524 17.52 5.35 18.78
CA PHE A 524 18.26 4.33 18.02
C PHE A 524 19.04 3.41 18.95
N ASP A 525 19.13 2.14 18.61
CA ASP A 525 19.92 1.14 19.35
C ASP A 525 21.41 1.28 18.99
N GLU A 526 22.22 1.76 19.93
CA GLU A 526 23.65 2.00 19.71
C GLU A 526 24.45 0.68 19.52
N GLY A 527 23.87 -0.48 19.81
CA GLY A 527 24.39 -1.78 19.43
C GLY A 527 24.34 -2.08 17.92
N LEU A 528 23.54 -1.30 17.18
CA LEU A 528 23.49 -1.26 15.71
C LEU A 528 24.15 0.03 15.24
N ALA A 529 25.48 0.00 15.15
CA ALA A 529 26.26 1.21 14.88
C ALA A 529 26.02 1.79 13.48
N VAL A 530 25.76 0.92 12.51
CA VAL A 530 25.63 1.30 11.09
C VAL A 530 24.51 0.58 10.37
N ALA A 531 24.47 -0.76 10.41
CA ALA A 531 23.50 -1.52 9.65
C ALA A 531 22.20 -1.73 10.42
N PHE A 532 21.07 -1.62 9.72
CA PHE A 532 19.72 -1.95 10.20
C PHE A 532 19.22 -1.15 11.42
N ASN A 533 19.89 -0.09 11.79
CA ASN A 533 19.49 0.77 12.91
C ASN A 533 18.16 1.49 12.65
N ASP A 534 17.91 1.90 11.42
CA ASP A 534 16.64 2.47 10.93
C ASP A 534 15.52 1.43 10.91
N VAL A 535 15.80 0.21 10.45
CA VAL A 535 14.84 -0.90 10.48
C VAL A 535 14.48 -1.24 11.94
N ASP A 536 15.48 -1.35 12.82
CA ASP A 536 15.25 -1.57 14.28
C ASP A 536 14.38 -0.48 14.88
N TYR A 537 14.68 0.77 14.56
CA TYR A 537 13.90 1.90 15.04
C TYR A 537 12.44 1.82 14.60
N CYS A 538 12.21 1.57 13.31
CA CYS A 538 10.85 1.42 12.77
C CYS A 538 10.11 0.21 13.38
N LEU A 539 10.78 -0.93 13.56
CA LEU A 539 10.15 -2.09 14.20
C LEU A 539 9.81 -1.82 15.68
N LYS A 540 10.61 -1.00 16.39
CA LYS A 540 10.25 -0.56 17.74
C LYS A 540 9.02 0.35 17.75
N LEU A 541 8.87 1.23 16.78
CA LEU A 541 7.67 2.06 16.60
C LEU A 541 6.43 1.18 16.35
N ARG A 542 6.55 0.23 15.42
CA ARG A 542 5.47 -0.71 15.12
C ARG A 542 5.06 -1.59 16.32
N ALA A 543 6.01 -1.96 17.17
CA ALA A 543 5.72 -2.66 18.43
C ALA A 543 4.96 -1.78 19.46
N LYS A 544 4.74 -0.49 19.13
CA LYS A 544 3.90 0.47 19.87
C LYS A 544 2.66 0.88 19.05
N ASP A 545 2.29 0.09 18.06
CA ASP A 545 1.16 0.32 17.16
C ASP A 545 1.25 1.64 16.37
N LEU A 546 2.49 2.13 16.14
CA LEU A 546 2.75 3.31 15.34
C LEU A 546 3.12 2.92 13.91
N LEU A 547 2.52 3.57 12.93
CA LEU A 547 2.75 3.34 11.51
C LEU A 547 4.08 3.95 11.04
N CYS A 548 4.69 3.31 10.05
CA CYS A 548 5.80 3.82 9.27
C CYS A 548 5.30 4.08 7.85
N VAL A 549 5.07 5.33 7.51
CA VAL A 549 4.48 5.76 6.23
C VAL A 549 5.58 6.06 5.21
N TYR A 550 5.44 5.54 4.02
CA TYR A 550 6.20 5.95 2.85
C TYR A 550 5.37 6.92 2.02
N THR A 551 5.92 8.10 1.69
CA THR A 551 5.30 9.03 0.74
C THR A 551 6.17 9.22 -0.50
N PRO A 552 5.64 8.96 -1.72
CA PRO A 552 6.35 9.21 -2.96
C PRO A 552 6.41 10.69 -3.35
N PHE A 553 5.65 11.54 -2.66
CA PHE A 553 5.54 12.97 -2.95
C PHE A 553 6.63 13.81 -2.25
N SER A 554 7.43 13.21 -1.37
CA SER A 554 8.67 13.78 -0.84
C SER A 554 9.84 13.16 -1.59
N GLU A 555 10.43 13.87 -2.53
CA GLU A 555 11.47 13.34 -3.41
C GLU A 555 12.85 13.95 -3.12
N TRP A 556 13.86 13.09 -3.00
CA TRP A 556 15.24 13.47 -2.72
C TRP A 556 16.23 12.62 -3.53
N TYR A 557 17.38 13.18 -3.88
CA TYR A 557 18.55 12.39 -4.23
C TYR A 557 19.29 11.97 -2.95
N HIS A 558 19.83 10.76 -2.94
CA HIS A 558 20.81 10.31 -1.95
C HIS A 558 21.99 9.74 -2.69
N LEU A 559 23.13 10.48 -2.65
CA LEU A 559 24.31 10.22 -3.46
C LEU A 559 25.26 9.19 -2.83
N GLU A 560 24.69 8.16 -2.22
CA GLU A 560 25.31 7.11 -1.42
C GLU A 560 26.74 6.74 -1.82
N SER A 561 27.56 6.34 -0.85
CA SER A 561 28.93 5.83 -1.01
C SER A 561 30.03 6.86 -1.30
N VAL A 562 29.73 8.15 -1.34
CA VAL A 562 30.75 9.17 -1.51
C VAL A 562 31.69 9.18 -0.31
N SER A 563 31.16 8.96 0.91
CA SER A 563 31.92 9.06 2.15
C SER A 563 32.40 7.73 2.74
N ARG A 564 31.70 6.60 2.50
CA ARG A 564 31.92 5.35 3.25
C ARG A 564 32.51 4.19 2.44
N GLY A 565 32.33 4.16 1.13
CA GLY A 565 32.66 3.01 0.28
C GLY A 565 31.76 1.79 0.57
N LEU A 566 31.95 0.70 -0.16
CA LEU A 566 31.14 -0.51 -0.04
C LEU A 566 31.59 -1.38 1.15
N ASP A 567 30.67 -1.74 2.05
CA ASP A 567 30.99 -2.49 3.28
C ASP A 567 31.57 -3.89 3.03
N HIS A 568 31.27 -4.52 1.89
CA HIS A 568 31.78 -5.85 1.56
C HIS A 568 33.22 -5.90 1.03
N GLU A 569 33.82 -4.75 0.71
CA GLU A 569 35.20 -4.64 0.21
C GLU A 569 36.24 -4.53 1.34
N ASP A 570 35.80 -4.23 2.58
CA ASP A 570 36.66 -4.07 3.75
C ASP A 570 36.37 -5.17 4.78
N PRO A 571 37.35 -6.01 5.17
CA PRO A 571 37.15 -7.11 6.11
C PRO A 571 36.60 -6.68 7.48
N ASP A 572 37.01 -5.52 8.02
CA ASP A 572 36.55 -5.04 9.32
C ASP A 572 35.11 -4.55 9.24
N LYS A 573 34.76 -3.85 8.16
CA LYS A 573 33.38 -3.43 7.89
C LYS A 573 32.45 -4.61 7.70
N LYS A 574 32.91 -5.65 6.99
CA LYS A 574 32.18 -6.90 6.82
C LYS A 574 31.96 -7.63 8.15
N ALA A 575 33.00 -7.75 8.97
CA ALA A 575 32.88 -8.39 10.29
C ALA A 575 31.89 -7.66 11.21
N ARG A 576 31.88 -6.32 11.18
CA ARG A 576 30.89 -5.49 11.88
C ARG A 576 29.49 -5.76 11.35
N MET A 577 29.28 -5.72 10.03
CA MET A 577 27.98 -5.97 9.40
C MET A 577 27.44 -7.36 9.76
N ASP A 578 28.28 -8.39 9.77
CA ASP A 578 27.89 -9.75 10.15
C ASP A 578 27.47 -9.82 11.62
N ALA A 579 28.18 -9.11 12.51
CA ALA A 579 27.84 -9.02 13.93
C ALA A 579 26.51 -8.28 14.16
N GLU A 580 26.31 -7.14 13.51
CA GLU A 580 25.09 -6.36 13.58
C GLU A 580 23.89 -7.13 13.00
N THR A 581 24.10 -7.84 11.87
CA THR A 581 23.10 -8.77 11.30
C THR A 581 22.66 -9.82 12.32
N LYS A 582 23.62 -10.49 12.95
CA LYS A 582 23.34 -11.53 13.95
C LYS A 582 22.59 -10.96 15.15
N TYR A 583 23.02 -9.81 15.65
CA TYR A 583 22.35 -9.13 16.76
C TYR A 583 20.92 -8.76 16.40
N PHE A 584 20.70 -8.12 15.26
CA PHE A 584 19.42 -7.71 14.74
C PHE A 584 18.47 -8.90 14.55
N MET A 585 18.91 -9.94 13.86
CA MET A 585 18.11 -11.16 13.61
C MET A 585 17.77 -11.92 14.90
N THR A 586 18.63 -11.84 15.93
CA THR A 586 18.33 -12.42 17.24
C THR A 586 17.24 -11.62 17.94
N LYS A 587 17.33 -10.30 17.92
CA LYS A 587 16.38 -9.37 18.54
C LYS A 587 14.97 -9.47 17.92
N TRP A 588 14.88 -9.60 16.60
CA TRP A 588 13.64 -9.56 15.85
C TRP A 588 13.20 -10.93 15.30
N LYS A 589 13.73 -12.03 15.84
CA LYS A 589 13.48 -13.39 15.37
C LYS A 589 11.99 -13.69 15.20
N ASP A 590 11.16 -13.33 16.17
CA ASP A 590 9.73 -13.64 16.14
C ASP A 590 8.98 -12.79 15.09
N THR A 591 9.41 -11.55 14.85
CA THR A 591 8.87 -10.71 13.81
C THR A 591 9.17 -11.29 12.43
N TYR A 592 10.42 -11.71 12.21
CA TYR A 592 10.83 -12.32 10.93
C TYR A 592 10.15 -13.67 10.67
N SER A 593 9.85 -14.45 11.69
CA SER A 593 9.16 -15.74 11.54
C SER A 593 7.72 -15.59 11.03
N LYS A 594 7.11 -14.42 11.23
CA LYS A 594 5.75 -14.11 10.76
C LYS A 594 5.72 -13.55 9.33
N GLY A 595 6.88 -13.13 8.79
CA GLY A 595 6.97 -12.41 7.53
C GLY A 595 6.65 -10.93 7.65
N ASP A 596 6.73 -10.21 6.52
CA ASP A 596 6.39 -8.79 6.44
C ASP A 596 4.88 -8.63 6.18
N PRO A 597 4.10 -7.96 7.04
CA PRO A 597 2.66 -7.81 6.84
C PRO A 597 2.31 -6.94 5.63
N TYR A 598 3.23 -6.08 5.18
CA TYR A 598 3.00 -5.24 4.01
C TYR A 598 3.48 -5.88 2.70
N TYR A 599 3.96 -7.14 2.75
CA TYR A 599 4.45 -7.87 1.59
C TYR A 599 3.85 -9.29 1.54
N ASN A 600 3.11 -9.58 0.47
CA ASN A 600 2.39 -10.85 0.35
C ASN A 600 3.34 -12.06 0.30
N PRO A 601 3.07 -13.15 1.03
CA PRO A 601 3.94 -14.34 1.08
C PRO A 601 4.05 -15.10 -0.25
N ASN A 602 3.17 -14.81 -1.22
CA ASN A 602 3.21 -15.37 -2.58
C ASN A 602 4.20 -14.64 -3.49
N LEU A 603 4.81 -13.55 -3.03
CA LEU A 603 5.78 -12.76 -3.75
C LEU A 603 7.22 -13.14 -3.38
N SER A 604 8.15 -12.93 -4.31
CA SER A 604 9.57 -13.25 -4.15
C SER A 604 10.26 -12.28 -3.19
N LEU A 605 10.99 -12.81 -2.21
CA LEU A 605 11.89 -12.03 -1.36
C LEU A 605 13.30 -11.84 -1.95
N THR A 606 13.57 -12.39 -3.15
CA THR A 606 14.88 -12.26 -3.82
C THR A 606 14.86 -11.26 -4.98
N LYS A 607 13.68 -10.73 -5.35
CA LYS A 607 13.49 -9.71 -6.38
C LYS A 607 12.74 -8.53 -5.82
N PHE A 608 13.07 -7.32 -6.31
CA PHE A 608 12.57 -6.05 -5.76
C PHE A 608 11.36 -5.50 -6.52
N ASP A 609 10.75 -6.29 -7.41
CA ASP A 609 9.75 -5.87 -8.40
C ASP A 609 8.38 -6.53 -8.22
N TYR A 610 8.13 -7.20 -7.08
CA TYR A 610 6.92 -7.97 -6.80
C TYR A 610 6.72 -9.19 -7.71
N SER A 611 7.78 -9.74 -8.28
CA SER A 611 7.72 -11.02 -8.99
C SER A 611 7.20 -12.13 -8.08
N PHE A 612 6.53 -13.12 -8.69
CA PHE A 612 5.95 -14.24 -7.94
C PHE A 612 7.04 -15.12 -7.34
N LYS A 613 6.73 -15.69 -6.18
CA LYS A 613 7.58 -16.67 -5.53
C LYS A 613 7.56 -17.97 -6.34
N SER A 614 8.73 -18.41 -6.84
CA SER A 614 8.88 -19.73 -7.46
C SER A 614 9.11 -20.80 -6.38
N LYS A 615 8.58 -21.99 -6.58
CA LYS A 615 9.07 -23.16 -5.84
C LYS A 615 10.45 -23.51 -6.42
N GLU A 616 11.51 -23.25 -5.65
CA GLU A 616 12.85 -23.75 -5.96
C GLU A 616 12.92 -25.26 -5.83
#